data_9328703039ec2519266ae1c20fd82065
#
_entry.id   9328703039ec2519266ae1c20fd82065
#
_cell.length_a   1.000
_cell.length_b   1.000
_cell.length_c   1.000
_cell.angle_alpha   90.00
_cell.angle_beta   90.00
_cell.angle_gamma   90.00
#
_symmetry.space_group_name_H-M   'P 1'
#
loop_
_entity.id
_entity.type
_entity.pdbx_description
1 polymer ?
#
loop_
_entity_poly.entity_id
_entity_poly.type
_entity_poly.pdbx_seq_one_letter_code
_entity_poly.pdbx_strand_id
1 'polypeptide(L)'
;SRGSVLPVWRDKIAKGESVTIHDAEATRFWFTPGGAVDLVLWTLQDLPGNCMAVPSLPSFKITELAQAMNASVTYGSKRPGDKTHESMISSHESQDFVRADGRYVRGINGGALPPGFEYSSGTNDQWLTVDDLKRELESV
;
A
#
# COMPACT_ATOMS: atom_id res chain seq x y z
N SER A 1 6.80 -3.19 -9.53
CA SER A 1 7.78 -2.29 -10.18
C SER A 1 9.19 -2.81 -9.95
N ARG A 2 10.14 -2.41 -10.81
CA ARG A 2 11.56 -2.78 -10.65
C ARG A 2 12.08 -2.23 -9.31
N GLY A 3 12.78 -3.07 -8.53
CA GLY A 3 13.31 -2.68 -7.22
C GLY A 3 12.29 -2.67 -6.08
N SER A 4 11.04 -3.03 -6.31
CA SER A 4 10.09 -3.23 -5.23
C SER A 4 10.39 -4.51 -4.44
N VAL A 5 9.84 -4.62 -3.25
CA VAL A 5 10.13 -5.71 -2.31
C VAL A 5 9.88 -7.10 -2.91
N LEU A 6 8.78 -7.29 -3.64
CA LEU A 6 8.39 -8.60 -4.18
C LEU A 6 9.42 -9.20 -5.15
N PRO A 7 9.79 -8.53 -6.28
CA PRO A 7 10.76 -9.12 -7.19
C PRO A 7 12.14 -9.31 -6.56
N VAL A 8 12.56 -8.41 -5.68
CA VAL A 8 13.85 -8.54 -4.97
C VAL A 8 13.83 -9.74 -4.03
N TRP A 9 12.76 -9.93 -3.28
CA TRP A 9 12.65 -11.06 -2.36
C TRP A 9 12.47 -12.40 -3.09
N ARG A 10 11.69 -12.42 -4.18
CA ARG A 10 11.56 -13.61 -5.03
C ARG A 10 12.92 -14.07 -5.59
N ASP A 11 13.74 -13.14 -6.08
CA ASP A 11 15.08 -13.45 -6.58
C ASP A 11 15.99 -14.00 -5.48
N LYS A 12 15.99 -13.40 -4.30
CA LYS A 12 16.76 -13.89 -3.14
C LYS A 12 16.33 -15.28 -2.69
N ILE A 13 15.02 -15.49 -2.55
CA ILE A 13 14.47 -16.79 -2.15
C ILE A 13 14.83 -17.87 -3.18
N ALA A 14 14.75 -17.58 -4.46
CA ALA A 14 15.12 -18.50 -5.53
C ALA A 14 16.62 -18.89 -5.49
N LYS A 15 17.46 -18.01 -4.97
CA LYS A 15 18.90 -18.25 -4.74
C LYS A 15 19.22 -18.90 -3.38
N GLY A 16 18.20 -19.17 -2.55
CA GLY A 16 18.40 -19.69 -1.20
C GLY A 16 18.95 -18.66 -0.22
N GLU A 17 18.86 -17.38 -0.53
CA GLU A 17 19.33 -16.28 0.29
C GLU A 17 18.25 -15.77 1.25
N SER A 18 18.67 -15.21 2.38
CA SER A 18 17.77 -14.55 3.32
C SER A 18 17.31 -13.19 2.77
N VAL A 19 16.09 -12.80 3.13
CA VAL A 19 15.59 -11.44 2.95
C VAL A 19 15.93 -10.60 4.17
N THR A 20 16.23 -9.32 3.97
CA THR A 20 16.53 -8.42 5.08
C THR A 20 15.35 -7.53 5.38
N ILE A 21 14.93 -7.51 6.65
CA ILE A 21 13.94 -6.58 7.18
C ILE A 21 14.66 -5.53 8.00
N HIS A 22 14.57 -4.27 7.59
CA HIS A 22 15.23 -3.15 8.27
C HIS A 22 14.36 -2.50 9.36
N ASP A 23 13.04 -2.72 9.31
CA ASP A 23 12.08 -2.25 10.29
C ASP A 23 10.96 -3.28 10.42
N ALA A 24 10.92 -4.01 11.54
CA ALA A 24 9.93 -5.05 11.80
C ALA A 24 8.50 -4.52 11.95
N GLU A 25 8.36 -3.23 12.30
CA GLU A 25 7.06 -2.56 12.42
C GLU A 25 6.55 -1.98 11.09
N ALA A 26 7.34 -2.10 10.01
CA ALA A 26 6.99 -1.51 8.73
C ALA A 26 5.72 -2.11 8.14
N THR A 27 4.85 -1.21 7.69
CA THR A 27 3.63 -1.54 6.96
C THR A 27 3.63 -0.91 5.57
N ARG A 28 2.94 -1.53 4.63
CA ARG A 28 2.81 -1.04 3.25
C ARG A 28 1.38 -1.26 2.76
N PHE A 29 1.01 -0.55 1.71
CA PHE A 29 -0.22 -0.82 0.99
C PHE A 29 -0.01 -1.90 -0.07
N TRP A 30 -1.00 -2.76 -0.26
CA TRP A 30 -1.03 -3.74 -1.33
C TRP A 30 -1.77 -3.18 -2.54
N PHE A 31 -1.06 -3.05 -3.66
CA PHE A 31 -1.63 -2.49 -4.88
C PHE A 31 -1.18 -3.32 -6.09
N THR A 32 -2.15 -3.93 -6.76
CA THR A 32 -1.89 -4.78 -7.93
C THR A 32 -1.87 -3.96 -9.22
N PRO A 33 -1.18 -4.42 -10.28
CA PRO A 33 -1.25 -3.80 -11.60
C PRO A 33 -2.68 -3.71 -12.15
N GLY A 34 -3.49 -4.76 -11.95
CA GLY A 34 -4.92 -4.74 -12.33
C GLY A 34 -5.69 -3.64 -11.62
N GLY A 35 -5.55 -3.55 -10.28
CA GLY A 35 -6.17 -2.48 -9.51
C GLY A 35 -5.73 -1.07 -9.94
N ALA A 36 -4.48 -0.93 -10.39
CA ALA A 36 -3.99 0.35 -10.92
C ALA A 36 -4.68 0.71 -12.25
N VAL A 37 -4.84 -0.26 -13.15
CA VAL A 37 -5.58 -0.06 -14.40
C VAL A 37 -7.04 0.30 -14.13
N ASP A 38 -7.71 -0.43 -13.24
CA ASP A 38 -9.11 -0.16 -12.86
C ASP A 38 -9.27 1.25 -12.28
N LEU A 39 -8.33 1.70 -11.44
CA LEU A 39 -8.34 3.06 -10.92
C LEU A 39 -8.24 4.11 -12.02
N VAL A 40 -7.34 3.90 -12.98
CA VAL A 40 -7.16 4.83 -14.11
C VAL A 40 -8.42 4.88 -14.96
N LEU A 41 -8.99 3.74 -15.33
CA LEU A 41 -10.20 3.67 -16.13
C LEU A 41 -11.39 4.33 -15.42
N TRP A 42 -11.59 4.05 -14.15
CA TRP A 42 -12.61 4.70 -13.35
C TRP A 42 -12.42 6.22 -13.30
N THR A 43 -11.19 6.68 -13.06
CA THR A 43 -10.88 8.11 -13.01
C THR A 43 -11.23 8.82 -14.32
N LEU A 44 -10.92 8.18 -15.46
CA LEU A 44 -11.20 8.74 -16.78
C LEU A 44 -12.68 8.76 -17.13
N GLN A 45 -13.46 7.77 -16.66
CA GLN A 45 -14.87 7.62 -16.99
C GLN A 45 -15.80 8.41 -16.07
N ASP A 46 -15.48 8.42 -14.77
CA ASP A 46 -16.41 8.85 -13.72
C ASP A 46 -16.04 10.20 -13.07
N LEU A 47 -14.81 10.70 -13.26
CA LEU A 47 -14.40 11.95 -12.66
C LEU A 47 -14.26 13.08 -13.67
N PRO A 48 -14.66 14.33 -13.29
CA PRO A 48 -14.35 15.51 -14.08
C PRO A 48 -12.84 15.75 -14.18
N GLY A 49 -12.43 16.50 -15.19
CA GLY A 49 -11.02 16.90 -15.32
C GLY A 49 -10.49 17.64 -14.09
N ASN A 50 -9.19 17.60 -13.90
CA ASN A 50 -8.47 18.23 -12.77
C ASN A 50 -8.76 17.61 -11.39
N CYS A 51 -9.20 16.36 -11.34
CA CYS A 51 -9.36 15.61 -10.10
C CYS A 51 -8.15 14.73 -9.80
N MET A 52 -7.97 14.42 -8.52
CA MET A 52 -7.01 13.43 -8.06
C MET A 52 -7.75 12.31 -7.34
N ALA A 53 -7.52 11.07 -7.74
CA ALA A 53 -8.08 9.89 -7.10
C ALA A 53 -7.01 9.13 -6.32
N VAL A 54 -7.33 8.75 -5.08
CA VAL A 54 -6.51 7.89 -4.23
C VAL A 54 -7.31 6.62 -3.96
N PRO A 55 -6.79 5.43 -4.29
CA PRO A 55 -7.51 4.18 -4.10
C PRO A 55 -7.59 3.83 -2.61
N SER A 56 -8.66 3.14 -2.21
CA SER A 56 -8.71 2.45 -0.92
C SER A 56 -8.06 1.09 -1.07
N LEU A 57 -6.95 0.86 -0.38
CA LEU A 57 -6.11 -0.32 -0.50
C LEU A 57 -5.97 -1.01 0.86
N PRO A 58 -5.85 -2.34 0.90
CA PRO A 58 -5.47 -3.01 2.12
C PRO A 58 -4.01 -2.79 2.46
N SER A 59 -3.70 -2.80 3.75
CA SER A 59 -2.34 -2.78 4.28
C SER A 59 -1.84 -4.17 4.61
N PHE A 60 -0.53 -4.32 4.70
CA PHE A 60 0.12 -5.52 5.21
C PHE A 60 1.37 -5.17 6.02
N LYS A 61 1.75 -6.07 6.91
CA LYS A 61 3.01 -5.98 7.64
C LYS A 61 4.13 -6.65 6.84
N ILE A 62 5.30 -6.03 6.80
CA ILE A 62 6.44 -6.57 6.05
C ILE A 62 6.87 -7.96 6.58
N THR A 63 6.72 -8.19 7.88
CA THR A 63 7.01 -9.48 8.51
C THR A 63 6.02 -10.58 8.07
N GLU A 64 4.74 -10.24 7.89
CA GLU A 64 3.73 -11.17 7.40
C GLU A 64 3.94 -11.51 5.92
N LEU A 65 4.42 -10.56 5.13
CA LEU A 65 4.82 -10.84 3.74
C LEU A 65 5.98 -11.85 3.68
N ALA A 66 7.01 -11.66 4.51
CA ALA A 66 8.13 -12.62 4.58
C ALA A 66 7.64 -14.03 4.97
N GLN A 67 6.72 -14.12 5.92
CA GLN A 67 6.10 -15.37 6.33
C GLN A 67 5.27 -15.99 5.18
N ALA A 68 4.47 -15.21 4.48
CA ALA A 68 3.67 -15.69 3.34
C ALA A 68 4.55 -16.24 2.20
N MET A 69 5.75 -15.66 2.02
CA MET A 69 6.72 -16.09 1.02
C MET A 69 7.63 -17.23 1.50
N ASN A 70 7.47 -17.74 2.73
CA ASN A 70 8.35 -18.72 3.36
C ASN A 70 9.83 -18.29 3.34
N ALA A 71 10.10 -17.00 3.51
CA ALA A 71 11.43 -16.44 3.44
C ALA A 71 12.22 -16.65 4.74
N SER A 72 13.49 -17.01 4.64
CA SER A 72 14.42 -16.85 5.74
C SER A 72 14.72 -15.37 5.96
N VAL A 73 14.57 -14.87 7.18
CA VAL A 73 14.67 -13.45 7.50
C VAL A 73 15.92 -13.14 8.29
N THR A 74 16.63 -12.10 7.90
CA THR A 74 17.64 -11.41 8.71
C THR A 74 17.17 -10.00 9.02
N TYR A 75 17.52 -9.48 10.20
CA TYR A 75 17.13 -8.12 10.59
C TYR A 75 18.34 -7.20 10.47
N GLY A 76 18.16 -6.08 9.78
CA GLY A 76 19.14 -5.03 9.61
C GLY A 76 18.74 -3.76 10.35
N SER A 77 19.64 -2.78 10.35
CA SER A 77 19.35 -1.45 10.89
C SER A 77 18.42 -0.67 9.94
N LYS A 78 17.52 0.12 10.51
CA LYS A 78 16.70 1.05 9.75
C LYS A 78 17.58 2.04 8.98
N ARG A 79 17.32 2.18 7.68
CA ARG A 79 18.09 3.10 6.84
C ARG A 79 17.57 4.54 6.99
N PRO A 80 18.43 5.54 6.88
CA PRO A 80 17.98 6.93 6.84
C PRO A 80 16.93 7.14 5.74
N GLY A 81 15.80 7.76 6.10
CA GLY A 81 14.69 8.00 5.17
C GLY A 81 13.68 6.86 5.02
N ASP A 82 13.95 5.67 5.56
CA ASP A 82 12.95 4.59 5.58
C ASP A 82 11.79 4.96 6.49
N LYS A 83 10.59 4.96 5.92
CA LYS A 83 9.34 5.18 6.66
C LYS A 83 8.82 3.87 7.22
N THR A 84 8.41 3.88 8.49
CA THR A 84 7.70 2.74 9.09
C THR A 84 6.36 2.52 8.41
N HIS A 85 5.60 3.59 8.18
CA HIS A 85 4.32 3.57 7.49
C HIS A 85 4.34 4.48 6.27
N GLU A 86 3.61 4.10 5.22
CA GLU A 86 3.38 4.95 4.06
C GLU A 86 2.11 5.76 4.25
N SER A 87 2.11 7.02 3.81
CA SER A 87 0.93 7.89 3.83
C SER A 87 0.56 8.28 2.40
N MET A 88 -0.72 8.10 2.05
CA MET A 88 -1.28 8.53 0.77
C MET A 88 -2.01 9.86 0.89
N ILE A 89 -2.62 10.14 2.05
CA ILE A 89 -3.27 11.41 2.34
C ILE A 89 -2.80 11.84 3.73
N SER A 90 -2.10 12.95 3.78
CA SER A 90 -1.67 13.52 5.06
C SER A 90 -2.85 14.19 5.79
N SER A 91 -2.71 14.36 7.10
CA SER A 91 -3.70 15.07 7.91
C SER A 91 -3.91 16.52 7.45
N HIS A 92 -2.92 17.14 6.83
CA HIS A 92 -3.01 18.49 6.30
C HIS A 92 -3.82 18.59 5.00
N GLU A 93 -3.75 17.54 4.15
CA GLU A 93 -4.45 17.47 2.85
C GLU A 93 -5.87 16.93 2.97
N SER A 94 -6.18 16.23 4.04
CA SER A 94 -7.41 15.44 4.17
C SER A 94 -8.68 16.27 3.96
N GLN A 95 -8.64 17.56 4.29
CA GLN A 95 -9.77 18.46 4.11
C GLN A 95 -10.14 18.73 2.64
N ASP A 96 -9.19 18.50 1.72
CA ASP A 96 -9.41 18.67 0.27
C ASP A 96 -9.97 17.40 -0.37
N PHE A 97 -10.09 16.31 0.38
CA PHE A 97 -10.59 15.03 -0.11
C PHE A 97 -12.00 14.73 0.38
N VAL A 98 -12.73 14.02 -0.46
CA VAL A 98 -14.04 13.43 -0.13
C VAL A 98 -14.01 11.93 -0.42
N ARG A 99 -14.92 11.17 0.16
CA ARG A 99 -15.14 9.78 -0.23
C ARG A 99 -16.12 9.70 -1.41
N ALA A 100 -15.72 8.92 -2.44
CA ALA A 100 -16.54 8.62 -3.60
C ALA A 100 -16.25 7.19 -4.09
N ASP A 101 -17.28 6.35 -4.19
CA ASP A 101 -17.20 4.96 -4.68
C ASP A 101 -16.09 4.13 -4.01
N GLY A 102 -15.96 4.24 -2.69
CA GLY A 102 -14.94 3.52 -1.92
C GLY A 102 -13.51 4.04 -2.11
N ARG A 103 -13.33 5.18 -2.75
CA ARG A 103 -12.04 5.85 -2.99
C ARG A 103 -12.02 7.21 -2.32
N TYR A 104 -10.88 7.88 -2.36
CA TYR A 104 -10.73 9.27 -1.93
C TYR A 104 -10.47 10.13 -3.15
N VAL A 105 -11.18 11.26 -3.26
CA VAL A 105 -11.10 12.14 -4.43
C VAL A 105 -10.92 13.59 -3.99
N ARG A 106 -9.97 14.29 -4.62
CA ARG A 106 -9.81 15.74 -4.53
C ARG A 106 -10.24 16.40 -5.81
N GLY A 107 -10.91 17.54 -5.73
CA GLY A 107 -11.37 18.31 -6.89
C GLY A 107 -12.84 18.13 -7.24
N ILE A 108 -13.61 17.42 -6.41
CA ILE A 108 -15.08 17.32 -6.53
C ILE A 108 -15.75 17.87 -5.27
N ASN A 109 -17.02 18.24 -5.41
CA ASN A 109 -17.84 18.67 -4.28
C ASN A 109 -18.28 17.47 -3.45
N GLY A 110 -18.32 17.64 -2.14
CA GLY A 110 -18.75 16.61 -1.19
C GLY A 110 -18.41 16.98 0.24
N GLY A 111 -18.76 16.10 1.19
CA GLY A 111 -18.36 16.25 2.56
C GLY A 111 -16.88 15.95 2.73
N ALA A 112 -16.11 16.92 3.24
CA ALA A 112 -14.69 16.72 3.54
C ALA A 112 -14.47 15.56 4.53
N LEU A 113 -13.30 14.94 4.46
CA LEU A 113 -12.88 13.95 5.45
C LEU A 113 -12.81 14.59 6.85
N PRO A 114 -12.94 13.79 7.92
CA PRO A 114 -12.86 14.32 9.28
C PRO A 114 -11.55 15.11 9.51
N PRO A 115 -11.59 16.19 10.31
CA PRO A 115 -10.38 16.93 10.68
C PRO A 115 -9.32 16.01 11.26
N GLY A 116 -8.07 16.16 10.81
CA GLY A 116 -6.95 15.33 11.27
C GLY A 116 -6.93 13.90 10.72
N PHE A 117 -7.83 13.56 9.79
CA PHE A 117 -7.80 12.27 9.11
C PHE A 117 -6.48 12.09 8.35
N GLU A 118 -5.89 10.92 8.47
CA GLU A 118 -4.72 10.51 7.71
C GLU A 118 -4.98 9.14 7.08
N TYR A 119 -4.70 9.00 5.79
CA TYR A 119 -4.74 7.71 5.13
C TYR A 119 -3.34 7.12 5.05
N SER A 120 -3.01 6.33 6.05
CA SER A 120 -1.70 5.70 6.25
C SER A 120 -1.81 4.19 6.29
N SER A 121 -0.76 3.49 5.84
CA SER A 121 -0.69 2.03 5.93
C SER A 121 -0.63 1.52 7.37
N GLY A 122 -0.26 2.36 8.33
CA GLY A 122 -0.17 1.99 9.76
C GLY A 122 -1.50 2.10 10.51
N THR A 123 -2.41 2.96 10.03
CA THR A 123 -3.71 3.24 10.67
C THR A 123 -4.91 2.82 9.82
N ASN A 124 -4.67 2.03 8.79
CA ASN A 124 -5.70 1.54 7.88
C ASN A 124 -6.68 0.59 8.59
N ASP A 125 -7.92 0.56 8.12
CA ASP A 125 -8.97 -0.34 8.61
C ASP A 125 -9.00 -1.70 7.88
N GLN A 126 -8.30 -1.81 6.74
CA GLN A 126 -8.22 -3.01 5.91
C GLN A 126 -6.82 -3.62 5.98
N TRP A 127 -6.72 -4.87 6.40
CA TRP A 127 -5.46 -5.58 6.54
C TRP A 127 -5.50 -6.93 5.84
N LEU A 128 -4.41 -7.26 5.13
CA LEU A 128 -4.18 -8.60 4.61
C LEU A 128 -3.50 -9.45 5.67
N THR A 129 -4.08 -10.62 5.91
CA THR A 129 -3.46 -11.67 6.72
C THR A 129 -2.38 -12.41 5.92
N VAL A 130 -1.61 -13.28 6.59
CA VAL A 130 -0.64 -14.16 5.91
C VAL A 130 -1.31 -15.01 4.83
N ASP A 131 -2.51 -15.53 5.08
CA ASP A 131 -3.23 -16.36 4.11
C ASP A 131 -3.79 -15.53 2.95
N ASP A 132 -4.21 -14.30 3.19
CA ASP A 132 -4.57 -13.36 2.13
C ASP A 132 -3.36 -13.06 1.25
N LEU A 133 -2.20 -12.77 1.86
CA LEU A 133 -0.96 -12.50 1.14
C LEU A 133 -0.51 -13.70 0.28
N LYS A 134 -0.67 -14.94 0.76
CA LYS A 134 -0.38 -16.13 -0.04
C LYS A 134 -1.25 -16.19 -1.28
N ARG A 135 -2.55 -15.94 -1.15
CA ARG A 135 -3.49 -15.92 -2.29
C ARG A 135 -3.14 -14.82 -3.30
N GLU A 136 -2.83 -13.63 -2.80
CA GLU A 136 -2.42 -12.50 -3.64
C GLU A 136 -1.12 -12.79 -4.40
N LEU A 137 -0.15 -13.45 -3.75
CA LEU A 137 1.14 -13.83 -4.35
C LEU A 137 1.00 -14.85 -5.49
N GLU A 138 -0.04 -15.69 -5.49
CA GLU A 138 -0.33 -16.63 -6.57
C GLU A 138 -0.86 -15.92 -7.82
N SER A 139 -1.49 -14.74 -7.66
CA SER A 139 -2.11 -13.96 -8.75
C SER A 139 -1.18 -12.91 -9.37
N VAL A 140 -0.02 -12.67 -8.81
CA VAL A 140 0.92 -11.63 -9.25
C VAL A 140 2.30 -12.14 -9.65
#